data_db8025b1344fc21026caa78ee31fe741
#
_entry.id   db8025b1344fc21026caa78ee31fe741
#
_cell.length_a   1.000
_cell.length_b   1.000
_cell.length_c   1.000
_cell.angle_alpha   90.00
_cell.angle_beta   90.00
_cell.angle_gamma   90.00
#
_symmetry.space_group_name_H-M   'P 1'
#
loop_
_entity.id
_entity.type
_entity.pdbx_description
1 polymer ?
#
loop_
_entity_poly.entity_id
_entity_poly.type
_entity_poly.pdbx_seq_one_letter_code
_entity_poly.pdbx_strand_id
1 'polypeptide(L)'
;MVQSAVVENDSDAFSVSLLAFWVKGSITLDDAFLRVNMPNTVFFGLVPAGKQKDSSPLSGITNVYTSKSYKLSSIFLGLLIAIIGVALMGSSFFSALIAIIVGVLLIGSGIRTTFNYERSGISKTIDLPFFEAHHSEELEEKLTQKLATYQADRNVRAQTDRTIQQGAQNTQQIVNAVSGDANNAASSASAFCSSCGAPLAQGAKFCNKCGAQAN
;
A
#
# COMPACT_ATOMS: atom_id res chain seq x y z
N MET A 1 22.04 -5.83 5.45
CA MET A 1 21.17 -6.77 4.72
C MET A 1 20.42 -7.58 5.77
N VAL A 2 19.22 -7.16 6.12
CA VAL A 2 18.35 -7.93 7.02
C VAL A 2 17.35 -8.64 6.10
N GLN A 3 17.59 -9.91 5.89
CA GLN A 3 16.67 -10.80 5.21
C GLN A 3 15.59 -11.14 6.24
N SER A 4 14.51 -10.37 6.25
CA SER A 4 13.30 -10.71 7.00
C SER A 4 12.76 -11.99 6.40
N ALA A 5 12.94 -13.09 7.12
CA ALA A 5 12.25 -14.34 6.82
C ALA A 5 10.74 -14.02 6.80
N VAL A 6 10.13 -14.14 5.63
CA VAL A 6 8.67 -14.07 5.49
C VAL A 6 8.13 -15.27 6.25
N VAL A 7 7.66 -15.04 7.45
CA VAL A 7 6.84 -16.01 8.18
C VAL A 7 5.53 -16.08 7.42
N GLU A 8 5.37 -17.07 6.57
CA GLU A 8 4.12 -17.42 5.93
C GLU A 8 3.16 -17.86 7.03
N ASN A 9 2.38 -16.91 7.54
CA ASN A 9 1.36 -17.16 8.54
C ASN A 9 0.24 -17.96 7.86
N ASP A 10 -0.07 -19.13 8.37
CA ASP A 10 -1.15 -20.02 7.88
C ASP A 10 -2.54 -19.35 7.92
N SER A 11 -2.67 -18.22 8.62
CA SER A 11 -3.87 -17.38 8.69
C SER A 11 -4.20 -16.64 7.40
N ASP A 12 -3.25 -16.46 6.49
CA ASP A 12 -3.42 -15.72 5.24
C ASP A 12 -3.67 -16.67 4.04
N ALA A 13 -3.82 -17.96 4.30
CA ALA A 13 -4.08 -18.98 3.29
C ALA A 13 -5.59 -19.19 3.13
N PHE A 14 -6.07 -19.09 1.91
CA PHE A 14 -7.48 -19.31 1.55
C PHE A 14 -7.64 -20.36 0.48
N SER A 15 -8.84 -20.98 0.39
CA SER A 15 -9.14 -21.96 -0.63
C SER A 15 -9.52 -21.28 -1.95
N VAL A 16 -8.91 -21.70 -3.06
CA VAL A 16 -9.15 -21.09 -4.37
C VAL A 16 -10.43 -21.64 -5.04
N SER A 17 -10.86 -22.85 -4.68
CA SER A 17 -12.01 -23.51 -5.32
C SER A 17 -12.85 -24.30 -4.33
N LEU A 18 -14.17 -24.33 -4.55
CA LEU A 18 -15.10 -25.15 -3.78
C LEU A 18 -14.83 -26.65 -3.95
N LEU A 19 -14.48 -27.09 -5.16
CA LEU A 19 -14.23 -28.48 -5.48
C LEU A 19 -12.83 -28.96 -5.09
N ALA A 20 -11.86 -28.04 -5.01
CA ALA A 20 -10.48 -28.32 -4.63
C ALA A 20 -10.09 -27.47 -3.42
N PHE A 21 -10.74 -27.69 -2.29
CA PHE A 21 -10.48 -26.98 -1.03
C PHE A 21 -9.05 -27.18 -0.49
N TRP A 22 -8.34 -28.21 -0.98
CA TRP A 22 -6.93 -28.46 -0.65
C TRP A 22 -5.95 -27.56 -1.44
N VAL A 23 -6.42 -26.92 -2.51
CA VAL A 23 -5.61 -25.97 -3.28
C VAL A 23 -5.73 -24.61 -2.63
N LYS A 24 -4.67 -24.20 -1.92
CA LYS A 24 -4.66 -22.95 -1.19
C LYS A 24 -3.88 -21.87 -1.94
N GLY A 25 -4.45 -20.69 -2.01
CA GLY A 25 -3.76 -19.43 -2.30
C GLY A 25 -3.31 -18.78 -1.01
N SER A 26 -2.40 -17.82 -1.09
CA SER A 26 -2.02 -16.99 0.06
C SER A 26 -1.95 -15.52 -0.36
N ILE A 27 -2.41 -14.67 0.53
CA ILE A 27 -2.27 -13.22 0.42
C ILE A 27 -1.51 -12.75 1.65
N THR A 28 -0.34 -12.14 1.43
CA THR A 28 0.51 -11.65 2.52
C THR A 28 0.61 -10.15 2.41
N LEU A 29 0.37 -9.47 3.51
CA LEU A 29 0.42 -8.03 3.62
C LEU A 29 1.68 -7.60 4.38
N ASP A 30 2.71 -7.22 3.65
CA ASP A 30 3.94 -6.65 4.20
C ASP A 30 3.78 -5.15 4.48
N ASP A 31 4.80 -4.53 5.08
CA ASP A 31 4.79 -3.09 5.38
C ASP A 31 4.76 -2.19 4.15
N ALA A 32 5.23 -2.66 3.01
CA ALA A 32 5.30 -1.90 1.77
C ALA A 32 4.63 -2.59 0.57
N PHE A 33 4.30 -3.89 0.67
CA PHE A 33 3.82 -4.69 -0.44
C PHE A 33 2.64 -5.57 -0.07
N LEU A 34 1.66 -5.64 -0.97
CA LEU A 34 0.65 -6.70 -1.01
C LEU A 34 1.16 -7.80 -1.93
N ARG A 35 1.37 -8.99 -1.40
CA ARG A 35 1.80 -10.18 -2.16
C ARG A 35 0.65 -11.15 -2.27
N VAL A 36 0.30 -11.49 -3.50
CA VAL A 36 -0.74 -12.45 -3.83
C VAL A 36 -0.10 -13.64 -4.51
N ASN A 37 -0.28 -14.82 -3.97
CA ASN A 37 0.19 -16.08 -4.54
C ASN A 37 -1.03 -16.97 -4.79
N MET A 38 -1.41 -17.08 -6.05
CA MET A 38 -2.56 -17.88 -6.45
C MET A 38 -2.12 -19.04 -7.34
N PRO A 39 -2.46 -20.27 -6.96
CA PRO A 39 -2.31 -21.41 -7.86
C PRO A 39 -3.37 -21.33 -8.96
N ASN A 40 -2.94 -21.42 -10.21
CA ASN A 40 -3.85 -21.62 -11.33
C ASN A 40 -4.30 -23.08 -11.33
N THR A 41 -5.58 -23.30 -11.51
CA THR A 41 -6.16 -24.64 -11.56
C THR A 41 -6.94 -24.84 -12.85
N VAL A 42 -6.86 -26.02 -13.42
CA VAL A 42 -7.67 -26.46 -14.56
C VAL A 42 -8.61 -27.59 -14.14
N PHE A 43 -9.54 -28.00 -15.00
CA PHE A 43 -10.56 -29.04 -14.72
C PHE A 43 -11.34 -28.75 -13.43
N PHE A 44 -12.07 -27.61 -13.41
CA PHE A 44 -12.90 -27.19 -12.26
C PHE A 44 -12.13 -27.04 -10.94
N GLY A 45 -10.84 -26.81 -10.99
CA GLY A 45 -10.01 -26.62 -9.81
C GLY A 45 -9.30 -27.89 -9.31
N LEU A 46 -9.44 -29.02 -9.98
CA LEU A 46 -8.88 -30.30 -9.53
C LEU A 46 -7.38 -30.45 -9.82
N VAL A 47 -6.89 -29.87 -10.91
CA VAL A 47 -5.50 -30.01 -11.34
C VAL A 47 -4.77 -28.68 -11.24
N PRO A 48 -3.67 -28.56 -10.47
CA PRO A 48 -2.87 -27.37 -10.44
C PRO A 48 -2.13 -27.17 -11.77
N ALA A 49 -2.29 -26.02 -12.41
CA ALA A 49 -1.72 -25.69 -13.73
C ALA A 49 -0.68 -24.56 -13.68
N GLY A 50 -0.10 -24.32 -12.50
CA GLY A 50 0.90 -23.29 -12.29
C GLY A 50 0.61 -22.40 -11.08
N LYS A 51 1.49 -21.43 -10.84
CA LYS A 51 1.33 -20.45 -9.76
C LYS A 51 1.49 -19.04 -10.33
N GLN A 52 0.54 -18.20 -10.04
CA GLN A 52 0.64 -16.77 -10.31
C GLN A 52 1.06 -16.05 -9.03
N LYS A 53 2.18 -15.34 -9.09
CA LYS A 53 2.65 -14.49 -8.00
C LYS A 53 2.55 -13.04 -8.44
N ASP A 54 1.85 -12.24 -7.68
CA ASP A 54 1.80 -10.78 -7.88
C ASP A 54 2.29 -10.09 -6.62
N SER A 55 3.12 -9.06 -6.79
CA SER A 55 3.60 -8.20 -5.71
C SER A 55 3.27 -6.77 -6.07
N SER A 56 2.36 -6.19 -5.34
CA SER A 56 1.87 -4.84 -5.57
C SER A 56 2.33 -3.91 -4.45
N PRO A 57 3.08 -2.82 -4.74
CA PRO A 57 3.47 -1.87 -3.72
C PRO A 57 2.24 -1.12 -3.20
N LEU A 58 2.15 -0.92 -1.88
CA LEU A 58 1.04 -0.21 -1.24
C LEU A 58 0.89 1.23 -1.75
N SER A 59 2.00 1.85 -2.17
CA SER A 59 1.99 3.18 -2.78
C SER A 59 1.20 3.28 -4.08
N GLY A 60 1.03 2.16 -4.78
CA GLY A 60 0.33 2.10 -6.06
C GLY A 60 -1.12 1.64 -5.95
N ILE A 61 -1.56 1.18 -4.76
CA ILE A 61 -2.94 0.73 -4.55
C ILE A 61 -3.80 1.96 -4.24
N THR A 62 -4.84 2.16 -5.05
CA THR A 62 -5.73 3.32 -4.98
C THR A 62 -7.09 2.98 -4.39
N ASN A 63 -7.59 1.77 -4.66
CA ASN A 63 -8.90 1.34 -4.20
C ASN A 63 -8.90 -0.15 -3.86
N VAL A 64 -9.66 -0.53 -2.85
CA VAL A 64 -9.85 -1.92 -2.42
C VAL A 64 -11.31 -2.09 -2.09
N TYR A 65 -11.94 -3.13 -2.62
CA TYR A 65 -13.32 -3.45 -2.31
C TYR A 65 -13.62 -4.93 -2.52
N THR A 66 -14.49 -5.46 -1.71
CA THR A 66 -15.04 -6.80 -1.84
C THR A 66 -16.43 -6.71 -2.46
N SER A 67 -16.71 -7.56 -3.43
CA SER A 67 -18.04 -7.67 -4.02
C SER A 67 -18.51 -9.12 -4.09
N LYS A 68 -19.81 -9.33 -3.95
CA LYS A 68 -20.45 -10.65 -4.12
C LYS A 68 -21.00 -10.72 -5.53
N SER A 69 -20.55 -11.69 -6.30
CA SER A 69 -21.04 -11.94 -7.65
C SER A 69 -21.77 -13.28 -7.75
N TYR A 70 -22.88 -13.27 -8.48
CA TYR A 70 -23.72 -14.43 -8.66
C TYR A 70 -23.69 -14.86 -10.13
N LYS A 71 -23.14 -16.04 -10.40
CA LYS A 71 -23.14 -16.62 -11.73
C LYS A 71 -24.48 -17.34 -11.97
N LEU A 72 -25.50 -16.58 -12.33
CA LEU A 72 -26.86 -17.08 -12.49
C LEU A 72 -26.96 -18.33 -13.35
N SER A 73 -26.19 -18.42 -14.45
CA SER A 73 -26.18 -19.60 -15.32
C SER A 73 -25.79 -20.88 -14.59
N SER A 74 -24.79 -20.83 -13.70
CA SER A 74 -24.37 -21.98 -12.88
C SER A 74 -25.41 -22.33 -11.83
N ILE A 75 -26.06 -21.33 -11.24
CA ILE A 75 -27.13 -21.53 -10.25
C ILE A 75 -28.36 -22.19 -10.90
N PHE A 76 -28.80 -21.67 -12.05
CA PHE A 76 -29.93 -22.26 -12.78
C PHE A 76 -29.65 -23.67 -13.27
N LEU A 77 -28.46 -23.92 -13.82
CA LEU A 77 -28.06 -25.26 -14.25
C LEU A 77 -28.02 -26.23 -13.06
N GLY A 78 -27.45 -25.82 -11.93
CA GLY A 78 -27.40 -26.61 -10.73
C GLY A 78 -28.80 -26.92 -10.18
N LEU A 79 -29.71 -25.94 -10.19
CA LEU A 79 -31.10 -26.12 -9.78
C LEU A 79 -31.84 -27.10 -10.69
N LEU A 80 -31.67 -27.01 -12.00
CA LEU A 80 -32.26 -27.90 -12.97
C LEU A 80 -31.78 -29.35 -12.77
N ILE A 81 -30.47 -29.56 -12.57
CA ILE A 81 -29.91 -30.87 -12.29
C ILE A 81 -30.43 -31.44 -10.96
N ALA A 82 -30.54 -30.61 -9.92
CA ALA A 82 -31.10 -31.04 -8.64
C ALA A 82 -32.57 -31.49 -8.76
N ILE A 83 -33.39 -30.73 -9.50
CA ILE A 83 -34.81 -31.11 -9.77
C ILE A 83 -34.90 -32.45 -10.54
N ILE A 84 -34.06 -32.62 -11.56
CA ILE A 84 -33.97 -33.91 -12.30
C ILE A 84 -33.57 -35.03 -11.34
N GLY A 85 -32.60 -34.81 -10.45
CA GLY A 85 -32.19 -35.77 -9.42
C GLY A 85 -33.34 -36.20 -8.53
N VAL A 86 -34.16 -35.25 -8.06
CA VAL A 86 -35.38 -35.55 -7.26
C VAL A 86 -36.39 -36.35 -8.07
N ALA A 87 -36.62 -36.03 -9.35
CA ALA A 87 -37.54 -36.78 -10.21
C ALA A 87 -37.08 -38.23 -10.46
N LEU A 88 -35.78 -38.49 -10.49
CA LEU A 88 -35.20 -39.84 -10.66
C LEU A 88 -35.23 -40.69 -9.38
N MET A 89 -35.64 -40.16 -8.24
CA MET A 89 -35.63 -40.84 -6.94
C MET A 89 -36.47 -42.11 -6.92
N GLY A 90 -37.51 -42.18 -7.75
CA GLY A 90 -38.38 -43.36 -7.89
C GLY A 90 -37.81 -44.47 -8.74
N SER A 91 -36.81 -44.21 -9.60
CA SER A 91 -36.25 -45.19 -10.52
C SER A 91 -34.88 -45.73 -10.08
N SER A 92 -34.00 -44.87 -9.54
CA SER A 92 -32.63 -45.24 -9.14
C SER A 92 -32.13 -44.34 -8.03
N PHE A 93 -32.13 -44.84 -6.81
CA PHE A 93 -31.71 -44.06 -5.63
C PHE A 93 -30.29 -43.50 -5.73
N PHE A 94 -29.32 -44.32 -6.20
CA PHE A 94 -27.92 -43.90 -6.31
C PHE A 94 -27.70 -42.81 -7.36
N SER A 95 -28.33 -42.92 -8.52
CA SER A 95 -28.21 -41.89 -9.57
C SER A 95 -28.88 -40.59 -9.17
N ALA A 96 -30.01 -40.64 -8.48
CA ALA A 96 -30.71 -39.49 -7.92
C ALA A 96 -29.84 -38.76 -6.89
N LEU A 97 -29.22 -39.51 -5.97
CA LEU A 97 -28.33 -38.95 -4.95
C LEU A 97 -27.14 -38.20 -5.58
N ILE A 98 -26.49 -38.84 -6.57
CA ILE A 98 -25.35 -38.21 -7.28
C ILE A 98 -25.80 -36.94 -8.00
N ALA A 99 -26.96 -36.97 -8.69
CA ALA A 99 -27.45 -35.76 -9.40
C ALA A 99 -27.77 -34.61 -8.43
N ILE A 100 -28.37 -34.91 -7.27
CA ILE A 100 -28.64 -33.90 -6.24
C ILE A 100 -27.34 -33.29 -5.71
N ILE A 101 -26.33 -34.11 -5.38
CA ILE A 101 -25.03 -33.63 -4.89
C ILE A 101 -24.37 -32.75 -5.94
N VAL A 102 -24.34 -33.17 -7.21
CA VAL A 102 -23.77 -32.36 -8.30
C VAL A 102 -24.52 -31.05 -8.48
N GLY A 103 -25.86 -31.07 -8.41
CA GLY A 103 -26.69 -29.88 -8.49
C GLY A 103 -26.37 -28.87 -7.38
N VAL A 104 -26.27 -29.35 -6.13
CA VAL A 104 -25.93 -28.50 -4.98
C VAL A 104 -24.51 -27.91 -5.11
N LEU A 105 -23.52 -28.69 -5.56
CA LEU A 105 -22.16 -28.21 -5.80
C LEU A 105 -22.12 -27.14 -6.90
N LEU A 106 -22.91 -27.29 -7.96
CA LEU A 106 -23.00 -26.29 -9.03
C LEU A 106 -23.67 -25.00 -8.54
N ILE A 107 -24.71 -25.08 -7.71
CA ILE A 107 -25.30 -23.90 -7.09
C ILE A 107 -24.27 -23.18 -6.22
N GLY A 108 -23.56 -23.89 -5.35
CA GLY A 108 -22.52 -23.34 -4.51
C GLY A 108 -21.36 -22.70 -5.31
N SER A 109 -20.98 -23.30 -6.43
CA SER A 109 -19.95 -22.74 -7.32
C SER A 109 -20.40 -21.48 -8.06
N GLY A 110 -21.72 -21.24 -8.14
CA GLY A 110 -22.29 -20.02 -8.73
C GLY A 110 -22.24 -18.80 -7.83
N ILE A 111 -22.02 -18.97 -6.53
CA ILE A 111 -21.90 -17.88 -5.57
C ILE A 111 -20.39 -17.65 -5.34
N ARG A 112 -19.91 -16.47 -5.74
CA ARG A 112 -18.50 -16.11 -5.60
C ARG A 112 -18.36 -14.79 -4.86
N THR A 113 -17.35 -14.71 -4.03
CA THR A 113 -16.88 -13.46 -3.46
C THR A 113 -15.66 -13.00 -4.23
N THR A 114 -15.66 -11.78 -4.71
CA THR A 114 -14.54 -11.22 -5.46
C THR A 114 -13.87 -10.14 -4.63
N PHE A 115 -12.60 -10.33 -4.36
CA PHE A 115 -11.74 -9.32 -3.77
C PHE A 115 -11.06 -8.54 -4.91
N ASN A 116 -11.27 -7.23 -4.93
CA ASN A 116 -10.77 -6.36 -5.97
C ASN A 116 -9.83 -5.32 -5.37
N TYR A 117 -8.70 -5.11 -6.02
CA TYR A 117 -7.83 -3.99 -5.74
C TYR A 117 -7.34 -3.35 -7.03
N GLU A 118 -7.22 -2.03 -6.99
CA GLU A 118 -6.77 -1.26 -8.13
C GLU A 118 -5.34 -0.80 -7.90
N ARG A 119 -4.47 -1.10 -8.88
CA ARG A 119 -3.07 -0.67 -8.89
C ARG A 119 -2.79 0.15 -10.13
N SER A 120 -2.51 1.45 -9.92
CA SER A 120 -2.12 2.37 -11.01
C SER A 120 -3.08 2.34 -12.21
N GLY A 121 -4.40 2.28 -11.95
CA GLY A 121 -5.45 2.22 -12.98
C GLY A 121 -5.72 0.83 -13.54
N ILE A 122 -5.07 -0.21 -13.03
CA ILE A 122 -5.34 -1.61 -13.43
C ILE A 122 -6.06 -2.31 -12.27
N SER A 123 -7.29 -2.74 -12.53
CA SER A 123 -8.06 -3.54 -11.57
C SER A 123 -7.57 -4.99 -11.57
N LYS A 124 -7.29 -5.50 -10.40
CA LYS A 124 -7.00 -6.91 -10.14
C LYS A 124 -8.15 -7.53 -9.37
N THR A 125 -8.67 -8.64 -9.88
CA THR A 125 -9.78 -9.36 -9.27
C THR A 125 -9.32 -10.74 -8.83
N ILE A 126 -9.65 -11.10 -7.61
CA ILE A 126 -9.38 -12.40 -7.01
C ILE A 126 -10.72 -13.03 -6.67
N ASP A 127 -11.04 -14.14 -7.33
CA ASP A 127 -12.27 -14.89 -7.06
C ASP A 127 -12.04 -15.85 -5.89
N LEU A 128 -12.90 -15.72 -4.87
CA LEU A 128 -12.92 -16.60 -3.70
C LEU A 128 -14.24 -17.37 -3.66
N PRO A 129 -14.26 -18.62 -3.18
CA PRO A 129 -15.48 -19.34 -2.91
C PRO A 129 -16.34 -18.61 -1.87
N PHE A 130 -17.64 -18.86 -1.87
CA PHE A 130 -18.59 -18.18 -0.97
C PHE A 130 -18.30 -18.40 0.53
N PHE A 131 -17.68 -19.50 0.91
CA PHE A 131 -17.34 -19.78 2.31
C PHE A 131 -16.10 -19.01 2.79
N GLU A 132 -15.30 -18.43 1.89
CA GLU A 132 -14.19 -17.53 2.19
C GLU A 132 -14.62 -16.04 2.21
N ALA A 133 -15.92 -15.75 2.16
CA ALA A 133 -16.42 -14.38 2.15
C ALA A 133 -15.98 -13.58 3.38
N HIS A 134 -16.01 -14.19 4.56
CA HIS A 134 -15.57 -13.56 5.80
C HIS A 134 -14.06 -13.23 5.75
N HIS A 135 -13.26 -14.15 5.24
CA HIS A 135 -11.82 -13.96 5.08
C HIS A 135 -11.50 -12.80 4.12
N SER A 136 -12.27 -12.64 3.03
CA SER A 136 -12.09 -11.52 2.10
C SER A 136 -12.48 -10.18 2.71
N GLU A 137 -13.51 -10.13 3.54
CA GLU A 137 -13.92 -8.92 4.27
C GLU A 137 -12.87 -8.52 5.32
N GLU A 138 -12.33 -9.48 6.06
CA GLU A 138 -11.24 -9.25 7.02
C GLU A 138 -9.95 -8.76 6.33
N LEU A 139 -9.62 -9.32 5.16
CA LEU A 139 -8.49 -8.90 4.36
C LEU A 139 -8.65 -7.48 3.82
N GLU A 140 -9.85 -7.11 3.37
CA GLU A 140 -10.18 -5.75 2.94
C GLU A 140 -9.98 -4.75 4.08
N GLU A 141 -10.47 -5.07 5.28
CA GLU A 141 -10.32 -4.21 6.46
C GLU A 141 -8.84 -4.03 6.82
N LYS A 142 -8.09 -5.13 6.92
CA LYS A 142 -6.65 -5.11 7.23
C LYS A 142 -5.88 -4.29 6.18
N LEU A 143 -6.17 -4.50 4.90
CA LEU A 143 -5.51 -3.78 3.82
C LEU A 143 -5.86 -2.30 3.84
N THR A 144 -7.11 -1.95 4.09
CA THR A 144 -7.58 -0.56 4.19
C THR A 144 -6.91 0.18 5.35
N GLN A 145 -6.82 -0.45 6.53
CA GLN A 145 -6.11 0.10 7.68
C GLN A 145 -4.62 0.30 7.38
N LYS A 146 -3.99 -0.70 6.76
CA LYS A 146 -2.57 -0.60 6.41
C LYS A 146 -2.31 0.49 5.37
N LEU A 147 -3.19 0.64 4.37
CA LEU A 147 -3.12 1.72 3.38
C LEU A 147 -3.26 3.10 4.03
N ALA A 148 -4.20 3.26 4.96
CA ALA A 148 -4.39 4.51 5.69
C ALA A 148 -3.13 4.89 6.49
N THR A 149 -2.56 3.94 7.23
CA THR A 149 -1.32 4.14 7.99
C THR A 149 -0.15 4.47 7.07
N TYR A 150 0.00 3.73 5.97
CA TYR A 150 1.06 3.96 4.98
C TYR A 150 0.96 5.35 4.34
N GLN A 151 -0.26 5.79 4.00
CA GLN A 151 -0.50 7.12 3.44
C GLN A 151 -0.22 8.24 4.46
N ALA A 152 -0.62 8.04 5.71
CA ALA A 152 -0.34 8.97 6.80
C ALA A 152 1.17 9.15 7.01
N ASP A 153 1.91 8.04 7.10
CA ASP A 153 3.37 8.05 7.22
C ASP A 153 4.06 8.77 6.05
N ARG A 154 3.60 8.52 4.84
CA ARG A 154 4.13 9.16 3.64
C ARG A 154 3.88 10.66 3.63
N ASN A 155 2.71 11.10 4.07
CA ASN A 155 2.37 12.51 4.19
C ASN A 155 3.23 13.22 5.25
N VAL A 156 3.43 12.58 6.41
CA VAL A 156 4.30 13.09 7.47
C VAL A 156 5.74 13.22 6.98
N ARG A 157 6.30 12.23 6.31
CA ARG A 157 7.65 12.30 5.73
C ARG A 157 7.76 13.40 4.70
N ALA A 158 6.80 13.52 3.78
CA ALA A 158 6.80 14.58 2.78
C ALA A 158 6.69 15.99 3.39
N GLN A 159 5.94 16.17 4.48
CA GLN A 159 5.89 17.43 5.23
C GLN A 159 7.22 17.72 5.93
N THR A 160 7.80 16.72 6.58
CA THR A 160 9.09 16.84 7.26
C THR A 160 10.20 17.26 6.29
N ASP A 161 10.28 16.60 5.13
CA ASP A 161 11.25 16.94 4.09
C ASP A 161 11.09 18.40 3.60
N ARG A 162 9.86 18.85 3.38
CA ARG A 162 9.58 20.25 3.01
C ARG A 162 10.02 21.23 4.10
N THR A 163 9.73 20.91 5.37
CA THR A 163 10.11 21.75 6.50
C THR A 163 11.62 21.84 6.64
N ILE A 164 12.34 20.71 6.47
CA ILE A 164 13.81 20.68 6.48
C ILE A 164 14.37 21.53 5.34
N GLN A 165 13.83 21.42 4.12
CA GLN A 165 14.27 22.20 2.98
C GLN A 165 14.04 23.69 3.19
N GLN A 166 12.85 24.08 3.69
CA GLN A 166 12.54 25.48 4.02
C GLN A 166 13.46 26.01 5.13
N GLY A 167 13.72 25.20 6.17
CA GLY A 167 14.64 25.55 7.24
C GLY A 167 16.06 25.79 6.72
N ALA A 168 16.55 24.93 5.83
CA ALA A 168 17.86 25.07 5.19
C ALA A 168 17.96 26.35 4.33
N GLN A 169 16.92 26.65 3.54
CA GLN A 169 16.85 27.88 2.75
C GLN A 169 16.83 29.14 3.61
N ASN A 170 16.02 29.17 4.68
CA ASN A 170 15.97 30.29 5.61
C ASN A 170 17.31 30.48 6.31
N THR A 171 17.96 29.38 6.74
CA THR A 171 19.29 29.47 7.36
C THR A 171 20.32 30.05 6.38
N GLN A 172 20.29 29.60 5.13
CA GLN A 172 21.18 30.16 4.11
C GLN A 172 20.93 31.65 3.82
N GLN A 173 19.66 32.08 3.81
CA GLN A 173 19.32 33.49 3.67
C GLN A 173 19.86 34.36 4.85
N ILE A 174 19.69 33.84 6.08
CA ILE A 174 20.22 34.51 7.28
C ILE A 174 21.75 34.59 7.23
N VAL A 175 22.43 33.48 6.89
CA VAL A 175 23.88 33.46 6.75
C VAL A 175 24.35 34.47 5.67
N ASN A 176 23.69 34.53 4.53
CA ASN A 176 24.03 35.46 3.47
C ASN A 176 23.79 36.91 3.87
N ALA A 177 22.71 37.20 4.59
CA ALA A 177 22.43 38.55 5.10
C ALA A 177 23.49 38.99 6.11
N VAL A 178 23.81 38.12 7.08
CA VAL A 178 24.83 38.42 8.10
C VAL A 178 26.23 38.54 7.47
N SER A 179 26.56 37.70 6.52
CA SER A 179 27.87 37.79 5.80
C SER A 179 27.96 39.00 4.89
N GLY A 180 26.82 39.43 4.29
CA GLY A 180 26.77 40.65 3.47
C GLY A 180 27.00 41.90 4.29
N ASP A 181 26.38 42.01 5.48
CA ASP A 181 26.57 43.13 6.39
C ASP A 181 27.99 43.16 6.99
N ALA A 182 28.57 42.00 7.30
CA ALA A 182 29.94 41.90 7.80
C ALA A 182 30.96 42.37 6.75
N ASN A 183 30.75 42.05 5.48
CA ASN A 183 31.62 42.49 4.39
C ASN A 183 31.47 44.02 4.12
N ASN A 184 30.27 44.59 4.24
CA ASN A 184 30.04 46.01 4.13
C ASN A 184 30.60 46.80 5.34
N ALA A 185 30.49 46.25 6.55
CA ALA A 185 31.08 46.84 7.73
C ALA A 185 32.63 46.79 7.69
N ALA A 186 33.20 45.69 7.18
CA ALA A 186 34.66 45.57 7.04
C ALA A 186 35.24 46.45 5.92
N SER A 187 34.46 46.76 4.87
CA SER A 187 34.93 47.68 3.80
C SER A 187 34.83 49.14 4.17
N SER A 188 34.06 49.53 5.20
CA SER A 188 33.90 50.89 5.65
C SER A 188 34.76 51.28 6.87
N ALA A 189 35.37 50.31 7.57
CA ALA A 189 36.25 50.57 8.71
C ALA A 189 37.68 50.15 8.35
N SER A 190 38.50 51.11 7.88
CA SER A 190 39.90 50.84 7.51
C SER A 190 40.88 50.86 8.68
N ALA A 191 40.50 51.36 9.85
CA ALA A 191 41.33 51.39 11.04
C ALA A 191 40.50 51.56 12.33
N PHE A 192 41.04 51.13 13.48
CA PHE A 192 40.49 51.41 14.80
C PHE A 192 41.37 52.41 15.54
N CYS A 193 40.77 53.28 16.35
CA CYS A 193 41.51 54.23 17.16
C CYS A 193 42.35 53.48 18.21
N SER A 194 43.64 53.72 18.24
CA SER A 194 44.58 53.17 19.20
C SER A 194 44.32 53.57 20.65
N SER A 195 43.64 54.67 20.90
CA SER A 195 43.37 55.15 22.25
C SER A 195 42.04 54.69 22.83
N CYS A 196 40.97 54.48 22.02
CA CYS A 196 39.63 54.17 22.53
C CYS A 196 38.98 52.94 21.80
N GLY A 197 39.63 52.35 20.79
CA GLY A 197 39.09 51.20 20.06
C GLY A 197 37.90 51.49 19.16
N ALA A 198 37.49 52.74 18.98
CA ALA A 198 36.38 53.08 18.10
C ALA A 198 36.78 52.99 16.61
N PRO A 199 35.87 52.53 15.72
CA PRO A 199 36.15 52.47 14.29
C PRO A 199 36.39 53.86 13.70
N LEU A 200 37.42 54.01 12.91
CA LEU A 200 37.79 55.24 12.21
C LEU A 200 37.32 55.21 10.77
N ALA A 201 36.79 56.33 10.29
CA ALA A 201 36.48 56.47 8.87
C ALA A 201 37.78 56.56 8.04
N GLN A 202 37.74 56.06 6.83
CA GLN A 202 38.89 56.13 5.92
C GLN A 202 39.39 57.55 5.76
N GLY A 203 40.68 57.81 6.08
CA GLY A 203 41.30 59.14 5.95
C GLY A 203 41.01 60.10 7.10
N ALA A 204 40.38 59.65 8.18
CA ALA A 204 40.16 60.47 9.37
C ALA A 204 41.48 60.79 10.06
N LYS A 205 41.80 62.06 10.23
CA LYS A 205 42.99 62.53 10.95
C LYS A 205 42.81 62.53 12.47
N PHE A 206 41.59 62.52 12.97
CA PHE A 206 41.26 62.49 14.40
C PHE A 206 40.08 61.54 14.65
N CYS A 207 40.05 60.87 15.80
CA CYS A 207 38.98 60.02 16.22
C CYS A 207 37.75 60.85 16.66
N ASN A 208 36.57 60.62 16.04
CA ASN A 208 35.33 61.34 16.37
C ASN A 208 34.82 61.09 17.80
N LYS A 209 35.30 60.01 18.47
CA LYS A 209 34.83 59.64 19.79
C LYS A 209 35.70 60.16 20.92
N CYS A 210 37.00 60.17 20.77
CA CYS A 210 37.91 60.56 21.82
C CYS A 210 38.85 61.75 21.45
N GLY A 211 38.82 62.26 20.20
CA GLY A 211 39.65 63.35 19.73
C GLY A 211 41.14 63.01 19.52
N ALA A 212 41.55 61.76 19.77
CA ALA A 212 42.95 61.31 19.57
C ALA A 212 43.33 61.34 18.09
N GLN A 213 44.56 61.70 17.78
CA GLN A 213 45.09 61.76 16.42
C GLN A 213 45.16 60.29 15.88
N ALA A 214 44.60 60.11 14.71
CA ALA A 214 44.68 58.80 14.01
C ALA A 214 46.03 58.75 13.28
N ASN A 215 46.83 57.80 13.66
CA ASN A 215 48.17 57.61 13.09
C ASN A 215 48.08 56.50 12.02
#